data_8f75ffe585d74664589afd6b254e897f
#
_entry.id   8f75ffe585d74664589afd6b254e897f
#
_cell.length_a   1.000
_cell.length_b   1.000
_cell.length_c   1.000
_cell.angle_alpha   90.00
_cell.angle_beta   90.00
_cell.angle_gamma   90.00
#
_symmetry.space_group_name_H-M   'P 1'
#
loop_
_entity.id
_entity.type
_entity.pdbx_description
1 polymer ?
#
loop_
_entity_poly.entity_id
_entity_poly.type
_entity_poly.pdbx_seq_one_letter_code
_entity_poly.pdbx_strand_id
1 'polypeptide(L)'
;IKETDKFKVHFSNIGGQIQALYLKDYKSYNDYKENKSNYLCLFNKGDHQNSFVFYDGDKRINTSNWDFDFKNDIKNQIVFTCAYKNGQLIQTYTLKEGSFNIDYKVEFKNLDEISKDNIQMKWSTAFRQTEKLLSEQRRVSTICYNENEEGFDYLSETSDDESDLENDITWIAYKQSYFSSIIKPQQPFQFKKSKMIVKTYPEGHQKENTHVKDFQSVLSLNMDKNTNNTVSFKWFFGPNDYEILNEYNSEYDEILNFGWGLFRWINVFAVQPIFNFLLNIGMPLGLAIFILTLIIKTLLMPVQWKMFVSSVKMKILKPKTEALNEKYPNKEDSMKKQMEMMNLYKESGASPLSGCLPMLIQMPILLAVFRFFPSSFELRQQSFLWADDLSSYDSIWDFGINIPIYGDHMSLFTLLMAGTTLVYTFMNSGNMQQPSQPGMPNMKILMYIFPVMMIFFFNNYSSGLSYY
;
A
#
# COMPACT_ATOMS: atom_id res chain seq x y z
N ILE A 1 -13.98 -7.45 -28.14
CA ILE A 1 -14.37 -7.07 -26.78
C ILE A 1 -15.05 -8.26 -26.13
N LYS A 2 -14.74 -8.50 -24.85
CA LYS A 2 -15.42 -9.44 -23.97
C LYS A 2 -15.89 -8.71 -22.71
N GLU A 3 -17.09 -9.04 -22.26
CA GLU A 3 -17.68 -8.43 -21.06
C GLU A 3 -18.24 -9.50 -20.14
N THR A 4 -18.03 -9.31 -18.83
CA THR A 4 -18.66 -10.03 -17.72
C THR A 4 -19.33 -9.00 -16.81
N ASP A 5 -19.86 -9.45 -15.69
CA ASP A 5 -20.36 -8.55 -14.63
C ASP A 5 -19.21 -7.70 -14.02
N LYS A 6 -17.98 -8.23 -13.92
CA LYS A 6 -16.82 -7.54 -13.34
C LYS A 6 -16.00 -6.76 -14.36
N PHE A 7 -15.90 -7.25 -15.59
CA PHE A 7 -14.97 -6.75 -16.60
C PHE A 7 -15.63 -6.25 -17.88
N LYS A 8 -14.96 -5.25 -18.48
CA LYS A 8 -14.98 -4.99 -19.91
C LYS A 8 -13.55 -5.02 -20.43
N VAL A 9 -13.22 -6.00 -21.26
CA VAL A 9 -11.87 -6.25 -21.76
C VAL A 9 -11.82 -6.08 -23.27
N HIS A 10 -10.89 -5.26 -23.75
CA HIS A 10 -10.59 -5.11 -25.16
C HIS A 10 -9.32 -5.91 -25.46
N PHE A 11 -9.36 -6.69 -26.51
CA PHE A 11 -8.23 -7.48 -26.99
C PHE A 11 -7.71 -6.94 -28.31
N SER A 12 -6.42 -7.19 -28.60
CA SER A 12 -5.75 -6.89 -29.85
C SER A 12 -5.31 -8.18 -30.53
N ASN A 13 -5.51 -8.30 -31.85
CA ASN A 13 -4.90 -9.34 -32.67
C ASN A 13 -3.38 -9.18 -32.77
N ILE A 14 -2.86 -7.94 -32.73
CA ILE A 14 -1.42 -7.71 -32.66
C ILE A 14 -0.91 -8.13 -31.29
N GLY A 15 -0.07 -9.15 -31.26
CA GLY A 15 0.45 -9.78 -30.04
C GLY A 15 -0.51 -10.78 -29.39
N GLY A 16 -1.78 -10.86 -29.83
CA GLY A 16 -2.81 -11.72 -29.22
C GLY A 16 -3.05 -11.37 -27.75
N GLN A 17 -3.15 -10.09 -27.40
CA GLN A 17 -3.03 -9.60 -26.03
C GLN A 17 -4.21 -8.76 -25.55
N ILE A 18 -4.30 -8.55 -24.22
CA ILE A 18 -5.24 -7.58 -23.65
C ILE A 18 -4.74 -6.18 -24.04
N GLN A 19 -5.63 -5.33 -24.58
CA GLN A 19 -5.31 -3.97 -25.01
C GLN A 19 -5.81 -2.92 -24.02
N ALA A 20 -6.99 -3.15 -23.42
CA ALA A 20 -7.56 -2.28 -22.40
C ALA A 20 -8.42 -3.10 -21.45
N LEU A 21 -8.43 -2.69 -20.18
CA LEU A 21 -9.21 -3.36 -19.15
C LEU A 21 -9.93 -2.33 -18.27
N TYR A 22 -11.23 -2.56 -18.12
CA TYR A 22 -12.12 -1.74 -17.29
C TYR A 22 -12.80 -2.60 -16.24
N LEU A 23 -12.81 -2.11 -15.00
CA LEU A 23 -13.54 -2.70 -13.88
C LEU A 23 -14.91 -2.02 -13.78
N LYS A 24 -15.99 -2.81 -13.86
CA LYS A 24 -17.36 -2.28 -13.99
C LYS A 24 -17.95 -1.77 -12.68
N ASP A 25 -17.52 -2.33 -11.57
CA ASP A 25 -18.03 -1.98 -10.22
C ASP A 25 -17.39 -0.72 -9.65
N TYR A 26 -16.36 -0.17 -10.31
CA TYR A 26 -15.54 0.90 -9.77
C TYR A 26 -15.46 2.10 -10.71
N LYS A 27 -15.10 3.27 -10.12
CA LYS A 27 -14.88 4.53 -10.84
C LYS A 27 -13.53 5.13 -10.46
N SER A 28 -12.95 5.95 -11.34
CA SER A 28 -11.84 6.84 -10.94
C SER A 28 -12.37 7.93 -10.01
N TYR A 29 -11.47 8.59 -9.26
CA TYR A 29 -11.86 9.72 -8.40
C TYR A 29 -12.56 10.83 -9.20
N ASN A 30 -12.05 11.17 -10.40
CA ASN A 30 -12.64 12.21 -11.24
C ASN A 30 -14.03 11.81 -11.74
N ASP A 31 -14.23 10.57 -12.19
CA ASP A 31 -15.54 10.10 -12.62
C ASP A 31 -16.54 10.01 -11.45
N TYR A 32 -16.07 9.67 -10.26
CA TYR A 32 -16.88 9.68 -9.03
C TYR A 32 -17.32 11.11 -8.68
N LYS A 33 -16.39 12.07 -8.62
CA LYS A 33 -16.66 13.47 -8.26
C LYS A 33 -17.59 14.15 -9.28
N GLU A 34 -17.43 13.85 -10.56
CA GLU A 34 -18.25 14.41 -11.64
C GLU A 34 -19.54 13.60 -11.91
N ASN A 35 -19.85 12.58 -11.09
CA ASN A 35 -21.01 11.69 -11.27
C ASN A 35 -21.10 11.03 -12.66
N LYS A 36 -19.97 10.80 -13.31
CA LYS A 36 -19.92 10.09 -14.59
C LYS A 36 -20.19 8.59 -14.41
N SER A 37 -20.78 7.96 -15.42
CA SER A 37 -21.07 6.52 -15.45
C SER A 37 -19.96 5.68 -16.08
N ASN A 38 -18.73 6.24 -16.19
CA ASN A 38 -17.61 5.52 -16.76
C ASN A 38 -17.13 4.40 -15.82
N TYR A 39 -16.71 3.28 -16.40
CA TYR A 39 -16.02 2.22 -15.68
C TYR A 39 -14.57 2.62 -15.35
N LEU A 40 -14.03 2.09 -14.29
CA LEU A 40 -12.64 2.31 -13.93
C LEU A 40 -11.71 1.72 -14.98
N CYS A 41 -10.95 2.56 -15.66
CA CYS A 41 -9.93 2.15 -16.63
C CYS A 41 -8.59 1.92 -15.91
N LEU A 42 -8.12 0.66 -15.83
CA LEU A 42 -6.80 0.36 -15.29
C LEU A 42 -5.69 0.72 -16.28
N PHE A 43 -5.88 0.34 -17.53
CA PHE A 43 -4.98 0.67 -18.65
C PHE A 43 -5.75 0.64 -19.97
N ASN A 44 -5.26 1.35 -20.98
CA ASN A 44 -5.86 1.45 -22.29
C ASN A 44 -4.81 1.16 -23.39
N LYS A 45 -5.20 1.31 -24.64
CA LYS A 45 -4.32 1.10 -25.80
C LYS A 45 -2.99 1.82 -25.67
N GLY A 46 -1.90 1.07 -25.75
CA GLY A 46 -0.53 1.57 -25.59
C GLY A 46 -0.03 1.66 -24.14
N ASP A 47 -0.86 1.25 -23.16
CA ASP A 47 -0.46 1.24 -21.76
C ASP A 47 -0.07 -0.15 -21.27
N HIS A 48 -0.50 -1.20 -21.97
CA HIS A 48 -0.26 -2.59 -21.59
C HIS A 48 0.31 -3.39 -22.75
N GLN A 49 1.25 -4.27 -22.46
CA GLN A 49 1.81 -5.24 -23.40
C GLN A 49 2.18 -6.51 -22.68
N ASN A 50 1.74 -7.65 -23.25
CA ASN A 50 2.28 -8.96 -22.89
C ASN A 50 2.71 -9.70 -24.18
N SER A 51 3.87 -10.31 -24.14
CA SER A 51 4.44 -11.02 -25.29
C SER A 51 5.40 -12.12 -24.83
N PHE A 52 5.72 -13.02 -25.74
CA PHE A 52 6.69 -14.09 -25.50
C PHE A 52 7.95 -13.85 -26.29
N VAL A 53 9.07 -14.17 -25.65
CA VAL A 53 10.39 -14.19 -26.28
C VAL A 53 10.95 -15.59 -26.17
N PHE A 54 11.41 -16.14 -27.27
CA PHE A 54 12.04 -17.44 -27.35
C PHE A 54 13.14 -17.45 -28.42
N TYR A 55 13.96 -18.48 -28.41
CA TYR A 55 15.05 -18.61 -29.35
C TYR A 55 14.79 -19.80 -30.31
N ASP A 56 14.98 -19.55 -31.58
CA ASP A 56 14.94 -20.53 -32.68
C ASP A 56 16.34 -20.60 -33.30
N GLY A 57 17.15 -21.56 -32.83
CA GLY A 57 18.58 -21.53 -33.00
C GLY A 57 19.16 -20.28 -32.35
N ASP A 58 19.94 -19.48 -33.08
CA ASP A 58 20.51 -18.22 -32.62
C ASP A 58 19.58 -17.02 -32.79
N LYS A 59 18.43 -17.20 -33.43
CA LYS A 59 17.50 -16.11 -33.71
C LYS A 59 16.57 -15.87 -32.53
N ARG A 60 16.62 -14.66 -31.97
CA ARG A 60 15.69 -14.21 -30.96
C ARG A 60 14.37 -13.79 -31.58
N ILE A 61 13.27 -14.42 -31.18
CA ILE A 61 11.92 -14.17 -31.65
C ILE A 61 11.14 -13.43 -30.54
N ASN A 62 10.36 -12.40 -30.91
CA ASN A 62 9.45 -11.70 -30.02
C ASN A 62 8.07 -11.64 -30.68
N THR A 63 7.04 -12.09 -29.96
CA THR A 63 5.65 -12.18 -30.48
C THR A 63 4.88 -10.88 -30.39
N SER A 64 5.44 -9.80 -29.84
CA SER A 64 4.73 -8.54 -29.58
C SER A 64 4.05 -7.92 -30.80
N ASN A 65 4.64 -8.09 -31.98
CA ASN A 65 4.14 -7.53 -33.25
C ASN A 65 3.56 -8.59 -34.19
N TRP A 66 3.37 -9.82 -33.70
CA TRP A 66 2.75 -10.87 -34.51
C TRP A 66 1.27 -10.59 -34.69
N ASP A 67 0.77 -10.81 -35.88
CA ASP A 67 -0.65 -10.74 -36.19
C ASP A 67 -1.28 -12.13 -35.95
N PHE A 68 -2.22 -12.19 -35.02
CA PHE A 68 -2.90 -13.41 -34.63
C PHE A 68 -4.30 -13.46 -35.25
N ASP A 69 -4.63 -14.57 -35.84
CA ASP A 69 -6.01 -14.93 -36.12
C ASP A 69 -6.76 -15.17 -34.82
N PHE A 70 -8.01 -14.79 -34.70
CA PHE A 70 -8.77 -15.00 -33.48
C PHE A 70 -10.13 -15.70 -33.74
N LYS A 71 -10.52 -16.53 -32.78
CA LYS A 71 -11.85 -17.14 -32.69
C LYS A 71 -12.57 -16.62 -31.47
N ASN A 72 -13.84 -16.24 -31.69
CA ASN A 72 -14.68 -15.59 -30.68
C ASN A 72 -16.03 -16.31 -30.52
N ASP A 73 -16.03 -17.63 -30.73
CA ASP A 73 -17.25 -18.45 -30.83
C ASP A 73 -17.88 -18.74 -29.46
N ILE A 74 -17.07 -18.65 -28.37
CA ILE A 74 -17.52 -18.89 -27.00
C ILE A 74 -17.71 -17.55 -26.28
N LYS A 75 -18.86 -17.37 -25.61
CA LYS A 75 -19.26 -16.10 -24.98
C LYS A 75 -18.15 -15.44 -24.16
N ASN A 76 -17.54 -16.17 -23.25
CA ASN A 76 -16.57 -15.64 -22.28
C ASN A 76 -15.13 -16.09 -22.59
N GLN A 77 -14.86 -16.54 -23.82
CA GLN A 77 -13.52 -16.98 -24.23
C GLN A 77 -13.12 -16.32 -25.53
N ILE A 78 -11.83 -16.06 -25.69
CA ILE A 78 -11.21 -15.68 -26.97
C ILE A 78 -9.94 -16.49 -27.16
N VAL A 79 -9.73 -17.00 -28.36
CA VAL A 79 -8.57 -17.80 -28.74
C VAL A 79 -7.84 -17.08 -29.85
N PHE A 80 -6.58 -16.80 -29.65
CA PHE A 80 -5.66 -16.24 -30.63
C PHE A 80 -4.73 -17.33 -31.14
N THR A 81 -4.53 -17.42 -32.44
CA THR A 81 -3.64 -18.40 -33.06
C THR A 81 -2.74 -17.73 -34.09
N CYS A 82 -1.46 -18.00 -34.01
CA CYS A 82 -0.48 -17.55 -34.99
C CYS A 82 0.42 -18.71 -35.44
N ALA A 83 0.49 -18.94 -36.74
CA ALA A 83 1.35 -19.96 -37.31
C ALA A 83 2.82 -19.50 -37.27
N TYR A 84 3.72 -20.38 -36.90
CA TYR A 84 5.16 -20.18 -36.96
C TYR A 84 5.86 -21.44 -37.43
N LYS A 85 6.53 -21.40 -38.60
CA LYS A 85 7.11 -22.57 -39.25
C LYS A 85 6.09 -23.71 -39.40
N ASN A 86 6.39 -24.90 -38.87
CA ASN A 86 5.53 -26.07 -38.88
C ASN A 86 4.57 -26.20 -37.69
N GLY A 87 4.62 -25.21 -36.77
CA GLY A 87 3.80 -25.18 -35.56
C GLY A 87 2.97 -23.91 -35.42
N GLN A 88 2.43 -23.72 -34.25
CA GLN A 88 1.58 -22.57 -33.95
C GLN A 88 1.69 -22.17 -32.48
N LEU A 89 1.56 -20.87 -32.20
CA LEU A 89 1.35 -20.31 -30.88
C LEU A 89 -0.14 -20.03 -30.69
N ILE A 90 -0.71 -20.60 -29.64
CA ILE A 90 -2.13 -20.43 -29.29
C ILE A 90 -2.19 -19.73 -27.93
N GLN A 91 -2.96 -18.66 -27.84
CA GLN A 91 -3.25 -17.93 -26.60
C GLN A 91 -4.75 -17.94 -26.34
N THR A 92 -5.16 -18.43 -25.19
CA THR A 92 -6.57 -18.56 -24.82
C THR A 92 -6.83 -17.76 -23.54
N TYR A 93 -7.74 -16.81 -23.62
CA TYR A 93 -8.24 -16.05 -22.47
C TYR A 93 -9.66 -16.47 -22.16
N THR A 94 -9.92 -16.85 -20.91
CA THR A 94 -11.26 -17.24 -20.44
C THR A 94 -11.65 -16.39 -19.24
N LEU A 95 -12.73 -15.63 -19.39
CA LEU A 95 -13.30 -14.79 -18.34
C LEU A 95 -14.43 -15.58 -17.65
N LYS A 96 -14.60 -15.39 -16.33
CA LYS A 96 -15.70 -16.01 -15.56
C LYS A 96 -16.59 -14.93 -14.98
N GLU A 97 -17.91 -15.16 -15.00
CA GLU A 97 -18.85 -14.28 -14.31
C GLU A 97 -18.58 -14.31 -12.79
N GLY A 98 -18.71 -13.16 -12.13
CA GLY A 98 -18.45 -13.00 -10.70
C GLY A 98 -16.98 -12.99 -10.31
N SER A 99 -16.03 -13.12 -11.25
CA SER A 99 -14.62 -13.31 -10.94
C SER A 99 -13.74 -12.15 -11.42
N PHE A 100 -12.77 -11.78 -10.59
CA PHE A 100 -11.67 -10.88 -10.94
C PHE A 100 -10.46 -11.60 -11.57
N ASN A 101 -10.55 -12.93 -11.84
CA ASN A 101 -9.53 -13.68 -12.55
C ASN A 101 -9.90 -13.88 -14.04
N ILE A 102 -8.87 -13.75 -14.87
CA ILE A 102 -8.86 -14.22 -16.26
C ILE A 102 -7.96 -15.45 -16.31
N ASP A 103 -8.51 -16.61 -16.69
CA ASP A 103 -7.69 -17.80 -16.96
C ASP A 103 -6.99 -17.60 -18.29
N TYR A 104 -5.66 -17.59 -18.29
CA TYR A 104 -4.84 -17.37 -19.47
C TYR A 104 -3.98 -18.61 -19.74
N LYS A 105 -4.14 -19.20 -20.92
CA LYS A 105 -3.44 -20.40 -21.37
C LYS A 105 -2.66 -20.12 -22.63
N VAL A 106 -1.40 -20.58 -22.69
CA VAL A 106 -0.51 -20.43 -23.82
C VAL A 106 0.02 -21.80 -24.24
N GLU A 107 -0.13 -22.14 -25.51
CA GLU A 107 0.29 -23.43 -26.08
C GLU A 107 1.27 -23.19 -27.23
N PHE A 108 2.48 -23.77 -27.11
CA PHE A 108 3.50 -23.81 -28.16
C PHE A 108 3.40 -25.15 -28.90
N LYS A 109 2.41 -25.26 -29.80
CA LYS A 109 2.08 -26.52 -30.46
C LYS A 109 2.98 -26.83 -31.64
N ASN A 110 3.56 -28.04 -31.69
CA ASN A 110 4.47 -28.50 -32.74
C ASN A 110 5.68 -27.55 -32.98
N LEU A 111 6.18 -26.94 -31.91
CA LEU A 111 7.34 -26.06 -31.94
C LEU A 111 8.54 -26.73 -31.23
N ASP A 112 8.91 -27.93 -31.70
CA ASP A 112 9.93 -28.80 -31.07
C ASP A 112 11.37 -28.25 -31.22
N GLU A 113 11.59 -27.39 -32.21
CA GLU A 113 12.89 -26.74 -32.48
C GLU A 113 13.22 -25.56 -31.56
N ILE A 114 12.21 -25.10 -30.77
CA ILE A 114 12.40 -23.99 -29.85
C ILE A 114 13.13 -24.48 -28.59
N SER A 115 14.10 -23.71 -28.14
CA SER A 115 14.75 -23.96 -26.86
C SER A 115 13.76 -23.71 -25.71
N LYS A 116 13.23 -24.80 -25.11
CA LYS A 116 12.25 -24.79 -24.05
C LYS A 116 12.77 -24.12 -22.76
N ASP A 117 14.07 -24.17 -22.53
CA ASP A 117 14.73 -23.61 -21.35
C ASP A 117 14.91 -22.08 -21.41
N ASN A 118 14.48 -21.43 -22.50
CA ASN A 118 14.69 -20.00 -22.73
C ASN A 118 13.42 -19.28 -23.21
N ILE A 119 12.24 -19.76 -22.85
CA ILE A 119 11.00 -19.04 -23.16
C ILE A 119 10.72 -18.05 -22.03
N GLN A 120 10.57 -16.79 -22.40
CA GLN A 120 10.29 -15.70 -21.46
C GLN A 120 8.97 -15.03 -21.79
N MET A 121 8.18 -14.72 -20.78
CA MET A 121 7.07 -13.78 -20.86
C MET A 121 7.57 -12.38 -20.56
N LYS A 122 7.32 -11.44 -21.46
CA LYS A 122 7.48 -10.01 -21.19
C LYS A 122 6.14 -9.43 -20.87
N TRP A 123 6.04 -8.79 -19.72
CA TRP A 123 4.85 -8.08 -19.28
C TRP A 123 5.21 -6.65 -18.91
N SER A 124 4.51 -5.68 -19.47
CA SER A 124 4.64 -4.28 -19.08
C SER A 124 3.27 -3.64 -18.99
N THR A 125 3.11 -2.75 -18.01
CA THR A 125 1.86 -2.00 -17.82
C THR A 125 2.15 -0.61 -17.25
N ALA A 126 1.59 0.39 -17.91
CA ALA A 126 1.52 1.76 -17.41
C ALA A 126 0.09 2.00 -16.87
N PHE A 127 -0.10 1.87 -15.57
CA PHE A 127 -1.41 2.11 -14.99
C PHE A 127 -1.78 3.59 -15.02
N ARG A 128 -3.03 3.86 -15.32
CA ARG A 128 -3.60 5.21 -15.27
C ARG A 128 -3.89 5.64 -13.84
N GLN A 129 -3.87 6.96 -13.62
CA GLN A 129 -4.31 7.53 -12.36
C GLN A 129 -5.77 7.17 -12.09
N THR A 130 -6.04 6.62 -10.92
CA THR A 130 -7.38 6.26 -10.45
C THR A 130 -7.83 7.10 -9.25
N GLU A 131 -6.88 7.65 -8.49
CA GLU A 131 -7.11 8.37 -7.24
C GLU A 131 -6.89 9.88 -7.38
N LYS A 132 -7.28 10.65 -6.36
CA LYS A 132 -7.22 12.12 -6.34
C LYS A 132 -5.81 12.66 -6.54
N LEU A 133 -4.83 12.13 -5.80
CA LEU A 133 -3.42 12.56 -5.85
C LEU A 133 -2.55 11.52 -6.53
N LEU A 134 -2.02 11.87 -7.70
CA LEU A 134 -1.10 11.00 -8.44
C LEU A 134 0.21 10.76 -7.68
N SER A 135 0.73 11.76 -6.97
CA SER A 135 1.95 11.64 -6.15
C SER A 135 1.80 10.61 -5.03
N GLU A 136 0.66 10.61 -4.32
CA GLU A 136 0.39 9.64 -3.27
C GLU A 136 0.14 8.23 -3.85
N GLN A 137 -0.54 8.14 -4.99
CA GLN A 137 -0.72 6.87 -5.68
C GLN A 137 0.63 6.28 -6.13
N ARG A 138 1.55 7.11 -6.62
CA ARG A 138 2.93 6.70 -6.96
C ARG A 138 3.71 6.22 -5.75
N ARG A 139 3.59 6.90 -4.63
CA ARG A 139 4.33 6.63 -3.39
C ARG A 139 4.09 5.24 -2.82
N VAL A 140 2.94 4.61 -3.12
CA VAL A 140 2.56 3.28 -2.61
C VAL A 140 2.52 2.21 -3.71
N SER A 141 2.86 2.60 -4.95
CA SER A 141 2.78 1.70 -6.11
C SER A 141 4.13 1.08 -6.42
N THR A 142 4.16 -0.27 -6.51
CA THR A 142 5.38 -1.03 -6.75
C THR A 142 5.08 -2.41 -7.36
N ILE A 143 6.12 -3.17 -7.67
CA ILE A 143 6.02 -4.59 -8.00
C ILE A 143 6.20 -5.38 -6.71
N CYS A 144 5.21 -6.20 -6.38
CA CYS A 144 5.28 -7.19 -5.30
C CYS A 144 5.39 -8.59 -5.90
N TYR A 145 6.05 -9.50 -5.22
CA TYR A 145 6.21 -10.87 -5.67
C TYR A 145 6.38 -11.81 -4.49
N ASN A 146 6.15 -13.11 -4.73
CA ASN A 146 6.32 -14.12 -3.70
C ASN A 146 7.31 -15.17 -4.20
N GLU A 147 8.43 -15.27 -3.52
CA GLU A 147 9.48 -16.25 -3.77
C GLU A 147 9.12 -17.58 -3.13
N ASN A 148 9.48 -18.67 -3.80
CA ASN A 148 9.11 -20.02 -3.36
C ASN A 148 9.75 -20.39 -2.01
N GLU A 149 10.92 -19.86 -1.69
CA GLU A 149 11.69 -20.22 -0.49
C GLU A 149 11.67 -19.10 0.56
N GLU A 150 11.71 -17.84 0.15
CA GLU A 150 11.84 -16.68 1.05
C GLU A 150 10.52 -15.96 1.34
N GLY A 151 9.46 -16.24 0.53
CA GLY A 151 8.14 -15.66 0.70
C GLY A 151 7.97 -14.30 0.04
N PHE A 152 7.15 -13.44 0.63
CA PHE A 152 6.75 -12.14 0.06
C PHE A 152 7.87 -11.11 0.11
N ASP A 153 8.08 -10.43 -1.03
CA ASP A 153 8.98 -9.28 -1.15
C ASP A 153 8.45 -8.26 -2.19
N TYR A 154 9.07 -7.08 -2.27
CA TYR A 154 8.65 -6.01 -3.18
C TYR A 154 9.80 -5.07 -3.54
N LEU A 155 9.72 -4.46 -4.71
CA LEU A 155 10.61 -3.37 -5.12
C LEU A 155 10.29 -2.08 -4.38
N SER A 156 11.19 -1.08 -4.43
CA SER A 156 10.96 0.20 -3.76
C SER A 156 9.63 0.85 -4.17
N GLU A 157 8.84 1.27 -3.16
CA GLU A 157 7.62 2.04 -3.38
C GLU A 157 7.89 3.50 -3.72
N THR A 158 9.02 4.07 -3.27
CA THR A 158 9.26 5.52 -3.29
C THR A 158 10.26 5.97 -4.34
N SER A 159 11.05 5.07 -4.90
CA SER A 159 12.08 5.33 -5.92
C SER A 159 11.95 4.39 -7.09
N ASP A 160 12.59 4.74 -8.21
CA ASP A 160 12.84 3.80 -9.29
C ASP A 160 13.69 2.65 -8.77
N ASP A 161 13.34 1.42 -9.18
CA ASP A 161 14.02 0.24 -8.71
C ASP A 161 14.00 -0.87 -9.77
N GLU A 162 15.02 -1.72 -9.74
CA GLU A 162 15.11 -2.91 -10.58
C GLU A 162 15.77 -4.05 -9.83
N SER A 163 15.28 -5.26 -10.03
CA SER A 163 15.85 -6.47 -9.44
C SER A 163 15.92 -7.61 -10.44
N ASP A 164 17.07 -8.27 -10.48
CA ASP A 164 17.20 -9.61 -11.02
C ASP A 164 16.78 -10.59 -9.93
N LEU A 165 16.03 -11.62 -10.28
CA LEU A 165 15.49 -12.56 -9.30
C LEU A 165 16.54 -13.58 -8.84
N GLU A 166 16.50 -13.91 -7.55
CA GLU A 166 17.40 -14.87 -6.91
C GLU A 166 16.73 -16.24 -6.71
N ASN A 167 15.40 -16.27 -6.55
CA ASN A 167 14.60 -17.48 -6.35
C ASN A 167 13.41 -17.54 -7.33
N ASP A 168 12.86 -18.75 -7.52
CA ASP A 168 11.68 -18.95 -8.35
C ASP A 168 10.46 -18.26 -7.72
N ILE A 169 9.60 -17.66 -8.57
CA ILE A 169 8.45 -16.85 -8.13
C ILE A 169 7.14 -17.60 -8.34
N THR A 170 6.33 -17.66 -7.30
CA THR A 170 5.00 -18.28 -7.34
C THR A 170 3.94 -17.36 -7.90
N TRP A 171 4.05 -16.03 -7.67
CA TRP A 171 3.20 -15.00 -8.28
C TRP A 171 3.91 -13.64 -8.26
N ILE A 172 3.49 -12.75 -9.15
CA ILE A 172 3.96 -11.36 -9.24
C ILE A 172 2.77 -10.43 -9.41
N ALA A 173 2.81 -9.28 -8.71
CA ALA A 173 1.77 -8.27 -8.72
C ALA A 173 2.32 -6.89 -9.10
N TYR A 174 1.67 -6.23 -10.04
CA TYR A 174 1.80 -4.79 -10.25
C TYR A 174 0.75 -4.09 -9.39
N LYS A 175 1.20 -3.58 -8.26
CA LYS A 175 0.35 -3.00 -7.21
C LYS A 175 0.24 -1.49 -7.39
N GLN A 176 -0.97 -0.96 -7.30
CA GLN A 176 -1.29 0.46 -7.06
C GLN A 176 -1.87 0.65 -5.65
N SER A 177 -2.40 1.84 -5.35
CA SER A 177 -3.04 2.12 -4.05
C SER A 177 -4.19 1.15 -3.76
N TYR A 178 -5.16 1.08 -4.67
CA TYR A 178 -6.41 0.35 -4.44
C TYR A 178 -6.72 -0.72 -5.48
N PHE A 179 -5.87 -0.90 -6.48
CA PHE A 179 -6.05 -1.92 -7.51
C PHE A 179 -4.72 -2.57 -7.86
N SER A 180 -4.78 -3.85 -8.20
CA SER A 180 -3.60 -4.61 -8.62
C SER A 180 -3.89 -5.48 -9.83
N SER A 181 -2.82 -5.78 -10.55
CA SER A 181 -2.78 -6.86 -11.55
C SER A 181 -1.81 -7.92 -11.05
N ILE A 182 -2.29 -9.14 -10.80
CA ILE A 182 -1.49 -10.23 -10.25
C ILE A 182 -1.51 -11.40 -11.21
N ILE A 183 -0.34 -11.88 -11.61
CA ILE A 183 -0.22 -13.08 -12.43
C ILE A 183 0.40 -14.22 -11.62
N LYS A 184 -0.32 -15.36 -11.57
CA LYS A 184 0.11 -16.60 -10.93
C LYS A 184 0.20 -17.69 -11.97
N PRO A 185 1.40 -18.19 -12.29
CA PRO A 185 1.57 -19.33 -13.17
C PRO A 185 1.20 -20.64 -12.47
N GLN A 186 0.91 -21.68 -13.22
CA GLN A 186 0.71 -23.03 -12.68
C GLN A 186 2.00 -23.63 -12.12
N GLN A 187 3.12 -23.36 -12.76
CA GLN A 187 4.49 -23.70 -12.34
C GLN A 187 5.22 -22.37 -12.06
N PRO A 188 5.98 -22.24 -10.96
CA PRO A 188 6.70 -21.01 -10.65
C PRO A 188 7.54 -20.50 -11.82
N PHE A 189 7.62 -19.18 -11.97
CA PHE A 189 8.57 -18.56 -12.88
C PHE A 189 9.99 -18.84 -12.42
N GLN A 190 10.85 -19.22 -13.34
CA GLN A 190 12.26 -19.47 -13.03
C GLN A 190 13.00 -18.17 -12.78
N PHE A 191 13.82 -18.12 -11.72
CA PHE A 191 14.61 -16.93 -11.40
C PHE A 191 15.64 -16.59 -12.47
N LYS A 192 16.26 -17.61 -13.11
CA LYS A 192 17.30 -17.42 -14.13
C LYS A 192 16.78 -16.57 -15.29
N LYS A 193 17.47 -15.44 -15.56
CA LYS A 193 17.10 -14.47 -16.61
C LYS A 193 15.74 -13.80 -16.42
N SER A 194 15.19 -13.83 -15.22
CA SER A 194 14.01 -13.07 -14.85
C SER A 194 14.41 -11.76 -14.20
N LYS A 195 13.70 -10.68 -14.58
CA LYS A 195 14.00 -9.33 -14.13
C LYS A 195 12.72 -8.52 -13.97
N MET A 196 12.69 -7.66 -12.96
CA MET A 196 11.60 -6.72 -12.71
C MET A 196 12.12 -5.28 -12.65
N ILE A 197 11.33 -4.34 -13.14
CA ILE A 197 11.69 -2.92 -13.21
C ILE A 197 10.45 -2.10 -12.90
N VAL A 198 10.55 -1.14 -12.00
CA VAL A 198 9.55 -0.11 -11.74
C VAL A 198 10.18 1.27 -11.88
N LYS A 199 9.59 2.13 -12.71
CA LYS A 199 10.10 3.49 -12.96
C LYS A 199 8.99 4.51 -12.97
N THR A 200 9.29 5.68 -12.44
CA THR A 200 8.43 6.86 -12.55
C THR A 200 8.70 7.58 -13.87
N TYR A 201 7.68 8.13 -14.49
CA TYR A 201 7.84 8.89 -15.72
C TYR A 201 8.58 10.19 -15.45
N PRO A 202 9.66 10.49 -16.21
CA PRO A 202 10.43 11.72 -16.04
C PRO A 202 9.61 12.96 -16.44
N GLU A 203 10.05 14.11 -15.94
CA GLU A 203 9.45 15.40 -16.27
C GLU A 203 9.43 15.64 -17.80
N GLY A 204 8.32 16.13 -18.32
CA GLY A 204 8.08 16.34 -19.76
C GLY A 204 7.65 15.09 -20.54
N HIS A 205 7.55 13.92 -19.91
CA HIS A 205 7.04 12.72 -20.57
C HIS A 205 5.51 12.79 -20.73
N GLN A 206 4.96 12.32 -21.86
CA GLN A 206 3.50 12.35 -22.14
C GLN A 206 2.63 11.69 -21.07
N LYS A 207 3.15 10.69 -20.36
CA LYS A 207 2.47 9.96 -19.30
C LYS A 207 2.70 10.53 -17.90
N GLU A 208 3.54 11.56 -17.75
CA GLU A 208 3.93 12.13 -16.47
C GLU A 208 2.74 12.51 -15.59
N ASN A 209 1.74 13.19 -16.14
CA ASN A 209 0.62 13.74 -15.37
C ASN A 209 -0.65 12.87 -15.42
N THR A 210 -0.57 11.66 -15.96
CA THR A 210 -1.76 10.81 -16.18
C THR A 210 -1.57 9.36 -15.76
N HIS A 211 -0.32 8.92 -15.58
CA HIS A 211 0.00 7.53 -15.25
C HIS A 211 0.80 7.43 -13.96
N VAL A 212 0.62 6.33 -13.27
CA VAL A 212 1.26 6.08 -11.97
C VAL A 212 2.75 5.84 -12.16
N LYS A 213 3.12 4.71 -12.73
CA LYS A 213 4.49 4.28 -13.00
C LYS A 213 4.52 3.35 -14.21
N ASP A 214 5.70 3.11 -14.72
CA ASP A 214 5.99 2.08 -15.72
C ASP A 214 6.46 0.81 -15.01
N PHE A 215 5.67 -0.25 -15.12
CA PHE A 215 5.96 -1.56 -14.55
C PHE A 215 6.37 -2.49 -15.67
N GLN A 216 7.50 -3.15 -15.52
CA GLN A 216 8.03 -4.07 -16.52
C GLN A 216 8.57 -5.33 -15.86
N SER A 217 8.31 -6.49 -16.48
CA SER A 217 8.86 -7.76 -16.05
C SER A 217 9.24 -8.61 -17.25
N VAL A 218 10.36 -9.29 -17.13
CA VAL A 218 10.78 -10.37 -18.00
C VAL A 218 10.83 -11.63 -17.13
N LEU A 219 9.98 -12.59 -17.40
CA LEU A 219 9.76 -13.76 -16.54
C LEU A 219 10.05 -15.04 -17.33
N SER A 220 11.02 -15.82 -16.89
CA SER A 220 11.38 -17.09 -17.52
C SER A 220 10.35 -18.17 -17.17
N LEU A 221 9.78 -18.81 -18.19
CA LEU A 221 8.74 -19.82 -18.02
C LEU A 221 9.35 -21.18 -17.71
N ASN A 222 8.76 -21.87 -16.75
CA ASN A 222 9.07 -23.28 -16.52
C ASN A 222 8.23 -24.15 -17.47
N MET A 223 8.88 -24.70 -18.49
CA MET A 223 8.26 -25.60 -19.47
C MET A 223 8.51 -27.05 -19.07
N ASP A 224 7.60 -27.62 -18.28
CA ASP A 224 7.68 -29.03 -17.93
C ASP A 224 7.53 -29.91 -19.19
N LYS A 225 8.41 -30.90 -19.33
CA LYS A 225 8.40 -31.87 -20.44
C LYS A 225 7.09 -32.65 -20.52
N ASN A 226 6.34 -32.72 -19.43
CA ASN A 226 5.07 -33.46 -19.32
C ASN A 226 3.81 -32.63 -19.72
N THR A 227 3.93 -31.32 -19.92
CA THR A 227 2.77 -30.41 -20.13
C THR A 227 2.46 -30.12 -21.60
N ASN A 228 2.96 -30.91 -22.56
CA ASN A 228 2.73 -30.69 -23.99
C ASN A 228 3.04 -29.24 -24.46
N ASN A 229 4.08 -28.59 -23.91
CA ASN A 229 4.46 -27.22 -24.21
C ASN A 229 3.35 -26.18 -23.92
N THR A 230 2.60 -26.40 -22.85
CA THR A 230 1.50 -25.54 -22.41
C THR A 230 1.86 -24.88 -21.08
N VAL A 231 1.58 -23.57 -20.97
CA VAL A 231 1.67 -22.82 -19.72
C VAL A 231 0.32 -22.19 -19.42
N SER A 232 -0.12 -22.30 -18.18
CA SER A 232 -1.40 -21.73 -17.72
C SER A 232 -1.15 -20.73 -16.60
N PHE A 233 -1.90 -19.63 -16.64
CA PHE A 233 -1.83 -18.56 -15.66
C PHE A 233 -3.24 -18.25 -15.14
N LYS A 234 -3.32 -17.82 -13.89
CA LYS A 234 -4.44 -17.04 -13.36
C LYS A 234 -4.00 -15.59 -13.31
N TRP A 235 -4.73 -14.72 -13.99
CA TRP A 235 -4.41 -13.30 -14.05
C TRP A 235 -5.52 -12.50 -13.39
N PHE A 236 -5.26 -12.05 -12.15
CA PHE A 236 -6.16 -11.24 -11.36
C PHE A 236 -6.03 -9.77 -11.77
N PHE A 237 -7.17 -9.10 -11.91
CA PHE A 237 -7.28 -7.66 -12.06
C PHE A 237 -8.41 -7.18 -11.16
N GLY A 238 -8.08 -6.57 -10.05
CA GLY A 238 -9.12 -6.26 -9.07
C GLY A 238 -8.70 -5.31 -7.97
N PRO A 239 -9.60 -5.10 -6.99
CA PRO A 239 -9.35 -4.22 -5.87
C PRO A 239 -8.36 -4.84 -4.88
N ASN A 240 -7.62 -3.97 -4.21
CA ASN A 240 -6.76 -4.31 -3.07
C ASN A 240 -7.61 -4.37 -1.79
N ASP A 241 -8.66 -5.17 -1.83
CA ASP A 241 -9.57 -5.43 -0.73
C ASP A 241 -9.12 -6.71 -0.01
N TYR A 242 -9.02 -6.67 1.32
CA TYR A 242 -8.49 -7.77 2.12
C TYR A 242 -9.30 -9.07 1.96
N GLU A 243 -10.63 -8.99 1.98
CA GLU A 243 -11.50 -10.16 1.87
C GLU A 243 -11.44 -10.76 0.47
N ILE A 244 -11.49 -9.90 -0.55
CA ILE A 244 -11.40 -10.32 -1.96
C ILE A 244 -10.03 -10.96 -2.23
N LEU A 245 -8.93 -10.33 -1.85
CA LEU A 245 -7.59 -10.89 -2.10
C LEU A 245 -7.41 -12.26 -1.45
N ASN A 246 -7.86 -12.42 -0.20
CA ASN A 246 -7.82 -13.69 0.52
C ASN A 246 -8.68 -14.80 -0.12
N GLU A 247 -9.83 -14.44 -0.72
CA GLU A 247 -10.68 -15.40 -1.43
C GLU A 247 -9.96 -16.01 -2.64
N TYR A 248 -9.19 -15.20 -3.36
CA TYR A 248 -8.45 -15.67 -4.55
C TYR A 248 -7.18 -16.44 -4.20
N ASN A 249 -6.44 -16.01 -3.19
CA ASN A 249 -5.27 -16.68 -2.63
C ASN A 249 -4.92 -16.04 -1.28
N SER A 250 -4.75 -16.87 -0.25
CA SER A 250 -4.40 -16.43 1.10
C SER A 250 -3.05 -15.69 1.23
N GLU A 251 -2.24 -15.65 0.17
CA GLU A 251 -0.98 -14.90 0.13
C GLU A 251 -1.12 -13.52 -0.52
N TYR A 252 -2.23 -13.26 -1.25
CA TYR A 252 -2.39 -12.00 -1.96
C TYR A 252 -2.65 -10.80 -1.02
N ASP A 253 -3.14 -11.04 0.19
CA ASP A 253 -3.33 -9.99 1.19
C ASP A 253 -2.00 -9.37 1.66
N GLU A 254 -0.84 -10.02 1.40
CA GLU A 254 0.47 -9.49 1.73
C GLU A 254 0.83 -8.24 0.93
N ILE A 255 0.22 -8.03 -0.25
CA ILE A 255 0.39 -6.77 -1.00
C ILE A 255 -0.20 -5.56 -0.26
N LEU A 256 -1.11 -5.77 0.69
CA LEU A 256 -1.66 -4.69 1.50
C LEU A 256 -0.60 -4.21 2.49
N ASN A 257 -0.29 -2.92 2.42
CA ASN A 257 0.73 -2.32 3.27
C ASN A 257 0.20 -2.11 4.71
N PHE A 258 -0.19 -3.19 5.39
CA PHE A 258 -0.60 -3.16 6.81
C PHE A 258 0.59 -3.04 7.78
N GLY A 259 1.80 -2.79 7.25
CA GLY A 259 3.04 -2.74 8.01
C GLY A 259 3.71 -4.10 8.09
N TRP A 260 4.83 -4.16 8.83
CA TRP A 260 5.64 -5.37 9.02
C TRP A 260 5.67 -5.83 10.47
N GLY A 261 5.89 -7.10 10.71
CA GLY A 261 6.05 -7.67 12.06
C GLY A 261 4.88 -7.33 12.99
N LEU A 262 5.15 -6.65 14.11
CA LEU A 262 4.16 -6.27 15.13
C LEU A 262 3.03 -5.39 14.55
N PHE A 263 3.33 -4.48 13.63
CA PHE A 263 2.33 -3.56 13.06
C PHE A 263 1.32 -4.32 12.21
N ARG A 264 1.79 -5.24 11.34
CA ARG A 264 0.91 -6.12 10.58
C ARG A 264 0.06 -6.99 11.49
N TRP A 265 0.66 -7.55 12.54
CA TRP A 265 -0.07 -8.36 13.51
C TRP A 265 -1.21 -7.58 14.18
N ILE A 266 -0.96 -6.34 14.64
CA ILE A 266 -1.99 -5.47 15.21
C ILE A 266 -3.10 -5.20 14.19
N ASN A 267 -2.76 -4.90 12.95
CA ASN A 267 -3.75 -4.60 11.91
C ASN A 267 -4.58 -5.82 11.54
N VAL A 268 -3.98 -6.96 11.25
CA VAL A 268 -4.69 -8.17 10.79
C VAL A 268 -5.52 -8.81 11.91
N PHE A 269 -5.02 -8.84 13.16
CA PHE A 269 -5.69 -9.56 14.24
C PHE A 269 -6.52 -8.68 15.19
N ALA A 270 -6.35 -7.36 15.16
CA ALA A 270 -7.11 -6.47 16.02
C ALA A 270 -7.88 -5.40 15.22
N VAL A 271 -7.20 -4.57 14.41
CA VAL A 271 -7.84 -3.40 13.78
C VAL A 271 -8.83 -3.84 12.70
N GLN A 272 -8.40 -4.65 11.73
CA GLN A 272 -9.22 -5.12 10.61
C GLN A 272 -10.47 -5.90 11.06
N PRO A 273 -10.39 -6.89 11.96
CA PRO A 273 -11.57 -7.63 12.39
C PRO A 273 -12.61 -6.74 13.11
N ILE A 274 -12.15 -5.80 13.96
CA ILE A 274 -13.04 -4.86 14.64
C ILE A 274 -13.68 -3.93 13.61
N PHE A 275 -12.90 -3.40 12.68
CA PHE A 275 -13.39 -2.50 11.64
C PHE A 275 -14.43 -3.17 10.73
N ASN A 276 -14.11 -4.37 10.22
CA ASN A 276 -15.04 -5.16 9.41
C ASN A 276 -16.32 -5.53 10.17
N PHE A 277 -16.21 -5.91 11.45
CA PHE A 277 -17.38 -6.16 12.27
C PHE A 277 -18.30 -4.94 12.34
N LEU A 278 -17.74 -3.73 12.54
CA LEU A 278 -18.53 -2.49 12.60
C LEU A 278 -19.20 -2.18 11.25
N LEU A 279 -18.52 -2.44 10.14
CA LEU A 279 -19.09 -2.27 8.80
C LEU A 279 -20.18 -3.29 8.50
N ASN A 280 -19.98 -4.55 8.87
CA ASN A 280 -20.93 -5.65 8.61
C ASN A 280 -22.27 -5.48 9.37
N ILE A 281 -22.29 -4.76 10.50
CA ILE A 281 -23.55 -4.38 11.19
C ILE A 281 -24.21 -3.15 10.55
N GLY A 282 -23.70 -2.65 9.42
CA GLY A 282 -24.27 -1.53 8.67
C GLY A 282 -23.91 -0.15 9.23
N MET A 283 -22.83 -0.01 10.01
CA MET A 283 -22.40 1.27 10.58
C MET A 283 -21.81 2.17 9.50
N PRO A 284 -22.19 3.46 9.42
CA PRO A 284 -21.53 4.42 8.55
C PRO A 284 -20.04 4.53 8.85
N LEU A 285 -19.20 4.63 7.80
CA LEU A 285 -17.75 4.54 7.92
C LEU A 285 -17.12 5.54 8.89
N GLY A 286 -17.52 6.80 8.85
CA GLY A 286 -17.02 7.79 9.81
C GLY A 286 -17.34 7.43 11.26
N LEU A 287 -18.53 6.87 11.51
CA LEU A 287 -18.91 6.39 12.85
C LEU A 287 -18.10 5.11 13.21
N ALA A 288 -17.85 4.24 12.25
CA ALA A 288 -17.02 3.04 12.47
C ALA A 288 -15.58 3.42 12.87
N ILE A 289 -14.95 4.41 12.24
CA ILE A 289 -13.64 4.96 12.64
C ILE A 289 -13.70 5.51 14.08
N PHE A 290 -14.73 6.28 14.42
CA PHE A 290 -14.89 6.82 15.76
C PHE A 290 -15.03 5.72 16.82
N ILE A 291 -15.89 4.73 16.59
CA ILE A 291 -16.09 3.61 17.51
C ILE A 291 -14.83 2.73 17.61
N LEU A 292 -14.15 2.45 16.49
CA LEU A 292 -12.86 1.76 16.49
C LEU A 292 -11.85 2.50 17.39
N THR A 293 -11.76 3.84 17.26
CA THR A 293 -10.90 4.66 18.10
C THR A 293 -11.27 4.52 19.59
N LEU A 294 -12.56 4.60 19.93
CA LEU A 294 -13.02 4.42 21.31
C LEU A 294 -12.68 3.04 21.86
N ILE A 295 -12.87 1.97 21.07
CA ILE A 295 -12.53 0.60 21.48
C ILE A 295 -11.04 0.50 21.78
N ILE A 296 -10.17 0.95 20.88
CA ILE A 296 -8.71 0.92 21.06
C ILE A 296 -8.31 1.72 22.30
N LYS A 297 -8.85 2.94 22.49
CA LYS A 297 -8.56 3.78 23.66
C LYS A 297 -9.05 3.15 24.96
N THR A 298 -10.21 2.49 24.95
CA THR A 298 -10.76 1.79 26.11
C THR A 298 -9.92 0.57 26.48
N LEU A 299 -9.47 -0.21 25.52
CA LEU A 299 -8.56 -1.34 25.76
C LEU A 299 -7.22 -0.90 26.36
N LEU A 300 -6.72 0.27 25.99
CA LEU A 300 -5.48 0.85 26.52
C LEU A 300 -5.69 1.59 27.86
N MET A 301 -6.92 1.89 28.25
CA MET A 301 -7.26 2.69 29.43
C MET A 301 -6.63 2.17 30.74
N PRO A 302 -6.61 0.86 31.06
CA PRO A 302 -5.99 0.37 32.30
C PRO A 302 -4.50 0.69 32.39
N VAL A 303 -3.80 0.61 31.25
CA VAL A 303 -2.37 0.91 31.17
C VAL A 303 -2.15 2.41 31.28
N GLN A 304 -2.91 3.20 30.54
CA GLN A 304 -2.84 4.67 30.57
C GLN A 304 -3.16 5.22 31.98
N TRP A 305 -4.13 4.62 32.67
CA TRP A 305 -4.47 5.00 34.04
C TRP A 305 -3.31 4.80 35.01
N LYS A 306 -2.65 3.65 34.99
CA LYS A 306 -1.45 3.41 35.84
C LYS A 306 -0.35 4.42 35.56
N MET A 307 -0.13 4.77 34.31
CA MET A 307 0.87 5.77 33.92
C MET A 307 0.48 7.19 34.36
N PHE A 308 -0.80 7.54 34.24
CA PHE A 308 -1.31 8.82 34.73
C PHE A 308 -1.11 8.97 36.23
N VAL A 309 -1.44 7.93 37.02
CA VAL A 309 -1.21 7.93 38.48
C VAL A 309 0.27 8.12 38.82
N SER A 310 1.17 7.44 38.10
CA SER A 310 2.61 7.59 38.30
C SER A 310 3.10 9.00 37.93
N SER A 311 2.56 9.58 36.87
CA SER A 311 2.85 10.96 36.45
C SER A 311 2.39 12.01 37.49
N VAL A 312 1.21 11.78 38.09
CA VAL A 312 0.71 12.63 39.21
C VAL A 312 1.60 12.52 40.44
N LYS A 313 2.06 11.30 40.80
CA LYS A 313 3.02 11.10 41.90
C LYS A 313 4.33 11.92 41.66
N MET A 314 4.86 11.89 40.44
CA MET A 314 6.03 12.67 40.09
C MET A 314 5.81 14.21 40.26
N LYS A 315 4.59 14.67 39.92
CA LYS A 315 4.22 16.09 40.10
C LYS A 315 4.20 16.49 41.58
N ILE A 316 3.69 15.60 42.45
CA ILE A 316 3.68 15.83 43.91
C ILE A 316 5.12 15.83 44.50
N LEU A 317 6.03 15.08 43.91
CA LEU A 317 7.44 15.02 44.32
C LEU A 317 8.26 16.22 43.84
N LYS A 318 7.70 17.11 43.04
CA LYS A 318 8.40 18.27 42.47
C LYS A 318 9.13 19.13 43.53
N PRO A 319 8.51 19.54 44.63
CA PRO A 319 9.23 20.34 45.65
C PRO A 319 10.45 19.61 46.25
N LYS A 320 10.34 18.26 46.40
CA LYS A 320 11.47 17.47 46.89
C LYS A 320 12.60 17.35 45.87
N THR A 321 12.27 17.28 44.58
CA THR A 321 13.27 17.22 43.51
C THR A 321 13.94 18.59 43.33
N GLU A 322 13.22 19.71 43.53
CA GLU A 322 13.78 21.06 43.53
C GLU A 322 14.77 21.26 44.70
N ALA A 323 14.41 20.82 45.91
CA ALA A 323 15.31 20.84 47.06
C ALA A 323 16.59 20.03 46.83
N LEU A 324 16.50 18.87 46.16
CA LEU A 324 17.67 18.08 45.76
C LEU A 324 18.53 18.80 44.71
N ASN A 325 17.91 19.58 43.81
CA ASN A 325 18.61 20.37 42.83
C ASN A 325 19.41 21.51 43.49
N GLU A 326 18.86 22.14 44.51
CA GLU A 326 19.52 23.18 45.32
C GLU A 326 20.63 22.60 46.19
N LYS A 327 20.43 21.36 46.73
CA LYS A 327 21.44 20.67 47.55
C LYS A 327 22.72 20.33 46.77
N TYR A 328 22.59 20.07 45.47
CA TYR A 328 23.68 19.66 44.57
C TYR A 328 23.80 20.58 43.36
N PRO A 329 24.32 21.82 43.53
CA PRO A 329 24.40 22.79 42.43
C PRO A 329 25.56 22.52 41.46
N ASN A 330 26.59 21.79 41.88
CA ASN A 330 27.82 21.59 41.12
C ASN A 330 27.73 20.39 40.19
N LYS A 331 28.37 20.48 39.02
CA LYS A 331 28.45 19.40 38.06
C LYS A 331 29.17 18.14 38.57
N GLU A 332 30.09 18.30 39.50
CA GLU A 332 30.86 17.22 40.12
C GLU A 332 30.00 16.31 40.98
N ASP A 333 28.90 16.81 41.55
CA ASP A 333 27.93 16.04 42.35
C ASP A 333 26.78 15.46 41.55
N SER A 334 26.81 15.57 40.22
CA SER A 334 25.70 15.15 39.35
C SER A 334 25.34 13.66 39.54
N MET A 335 26.31 12.80 39.79
CA MET A 335 26.09 11.37 40.01
C MET A 335 25.42 11.10 41.37
N LYS A 336 25.79 11.79 42.44
CA LYS A 336 25.15 11.69 43.76
C LYS A 336 23.71 12.20 43.69
N LYS A 337 23.51 13.36 43.03
CA LYS A 337 22.20 13.95 42.78
C LYS A 337 21.28 12.95 42.03
N GLN A 338 21.80 12.29 41.01
CA GLN A 338 21.03 11.32 40.19
C GLN A 338 20.67 10.08 41.03
N MET A 339 21.59 9.59 41.90
CA MET A 339 21.31 8.47 42.80
C MET A 339 20.26 8.82 43.87
N GLU A 340 20.37 10.00 44.53
CA GLU A 340 19.35 10.43 45.50
C GLU A 340 17.98 10.66 44.83
N MET A 341 17.97 11.22 43.64
CA MET A 341 16.73 11.39 42.86
C MET A 341 16.10 10.05 42.49
N MET A 342 16.91 9.07 42.08
CA MET A 342 16.43 7.71 41.77
C MET A 342 15.89 7.00 43.02
N ASN A 343 16.52 7.16 44.16
CA ASN A 343 16.04 6.61 45.43
C ASN A 343 14.72 7.26 45.87
N LEU A 344 14.60 8.60 45.75
CA LEU A 344 13.35 9.32 46.03
C LEU A 344 12.18 8.82 45.17
N TYR A 345 12.42 8.59 43.89
CA TYR A 345 11.39 8.00 42.99
C TYR A 345 11.02 6.57 43.34
N LYS A 346 12.01 5.74 43.69
CA LYS A 346 11.82 4.36 44.09
C LYS A 346 11.01 4.24 45.39
N GLU A 347 11.34 5.02 46.42
CA GLU A 347 10.64 5.08 47.71
C GLU A 347 9.19 5.54 47.55
N SER A 348 8.95 6.46 46.63
CA SER A 348 7.62 7.03 46.37
C SER A 348 6.77 6.16 45.44
N GLY A 349 7.33 5.07 44.90
CA GLY A 349 6.66 4.23 43.87
C GLY A 349 6.33 5.02 42.61
N ALA A 350 7.14 6.01 42.27
CA ALA A 350 7.01 6.77 41.03
C ALA A 350 8.14 6.33 40.08
N SER A 351 7.84 6.24 38.79
CA SER A 351 8.83 5.89 37.77
C SER A 351 9.20 7.14 36.96
N PRO A 352 10.49 7.47 36.80
CA PRO A 352 10.90 8.58 35.93
C PRO A 352 10.51 8.39 34.46
N LEU A 353 10.29 7.15 34.04
CA LEU A 353 9.83 6.81 32.70
C LEU A 353 8.31 6.95 32.50
N SER A 354 7.54 7.20 33.58
CA SER A 354 6.07 7.29 33.50
C SER A 354 5.56 8.43 32.61
N GLY A 355 6.38 9.47 32.40
CA GLY A 355 6.04 10.59 31.51
C GLY A 355 6.11 10.25 30.02
N CYS A 356 7.03 9.37 29.61
CA CYS A 356 7.18 8.98 28.20
C CYS A 356 6.58 7.61 27.87
N LEU A 357 6.29 6.77 28.86
CA LEU A 357 5.77 5.42 28.67
C LEU A 357 4.42 5.38 27.93
N PRO A 358 3.47 6.34 28.13
CA PRO A 358 2.27 6.42 27.32
C PRO A 358 2.56 6.51 25.82
N MET A 359 3.54 7.32 25.45
CA MET A 359 3.97 7.49 24.06
C MET A 359 4.56 6.19 23.50
N LEU A 360 5.40 5.49 24.27
CA LEU A 360 6.03 4.23 23.82
C LEU A 360 5.02 3.12 23.57
N ILE A 361 3.94 3.03 24.36
CA ILE A 361 2.88 2.01 24.17
C ILE A 361 1.92 2.42 23.05
N GLN A 362 1.66 3.71 22.91
CA GLN A 362 0.80 4.25 21.88
C GLN A 362 1.44 4.17 20.47
N MET A 363 2.77 4.29 20.37
CA MET A 363 3.49 4.35 19.08
C MET A 363 3.26 3.14 18.20
N PRO A 364 3.36 1.87 18.69
CA PRO A 364 3.09 0.71 17.83
C PRO A 364 1.68 0.70 17.25
N ILE A 365 0.69 1.11 18.05
CA ILE A 365 -0.71 1.15 17.62
C ILE A 365 -0.91 2.30 16.62
N LEU A 366 -0.35 3.47 16.89
CA LEU A 366 -0.43 4.61 15.99
C LEU A 366 0.21 4.28 14.63
N LEU A 367 1.40 3.66 14.62
CA LEU A 367 2.07 3.24 13.39
C LEU A 367 1.31 2.14 12.64
N ALA A 368 0.68 1.20 13.36
CA ALA A 368 -0.17 0.21 12.75
C ALA A 368 -1.36 0.87 12.04
N VAL A 369 -2.10 1.73 12.74
CA VAL A 369 -3.27 2.43 12.20
C VAL A 369 -2.88 3.43 11.09
N PHE A 370 -1.70 4.04 11.19
CA PHE A 370 -1.13 4.89 10.13
C PHE A 370 -0.94 4.14 8.82
N ARG A 371 -0.62 2.84 8.88
CA ARG A 371 -0.54 1.97 7.69
C ARG A 371 -1.91 1.43 7.28
N PHE A 372 -2.81 1.20 8.23
CA PHE A 372 -4.12 0.61 8.00
C PHE A 372 -5.02 1.52 7.15
N PHE A 373 -5.28 2.75 7.57
CA PHE A 373 -6.26 3.61 6.91
C PHE A 373 -5.93 3.94 5.44
N PRO A 374 -4.70 4.30 5.05
CA PRO A 374 -4.38 4.52 3.63
C PRO A 374 -4.45 3.25 2.78
N SER A 375 -4.41 2.07 3.40
CA SER A 375 -4.48 0.77 2.71
C SER A 375 -5.89 0.16 2.73
N SER A 376 -6.84 0.74 3.49
CA SER A 376 -8.22 0.24 3.58
C SER A 376 -9.02 0.63 2.35
N PHE A 377 -9.39 -0.37 1.54
CA PHE A 377 -10.19 -0.18 0.34
C PHE A 377 -11.58 0.38 0.64
N GLU A 378 -12.14 0.03 1.79
CA GLU A 378 -13.49 0.40 2.25
C GLU A 378 -13.67 1.92 2.40
N LEU A 379 -12.57 2.66 2.64
CA LEU A 379 -12.61 4.12 2.77
C LEU A 379 -12.74 4.84 1.43
N ARG A 380 -12.44 4.14 0.32
CA ARG A 380 -12.38 4.72 -1.00
C ARG A 380 -13.75 5.21 -1.47
N GLN A 381 -13.82 6.50 -1.85
CA GLN A 381 -15.03 7.17 -2.32
C GLN A 381 -16.18 7.16 -1.31
N GLN A 382 -15.84 7.13 0.00
CA GLN A 382 -16.82 7.26 1.07
C GLN A 382 -16.73 8.63 1.71
N SER A 383 -17.86 9.36 1.69
CA SER A 383 -17.93 10.70 2.25
C SER A 383 -18.23 10.68 3.74
N PHE A 384 -17.70 11.67 4.48
CA PHE A 384 -18.03 11.89 5.87
C PHE A 384 -17.86 13.37 6.23
N LEU A 385 -18.90 13.98 6.81
CA LEU A 385 -19.00 15.41 7.13
C LEU A 385 -18.69 16.28 5.89
N TRP A 386 -17.57 16.98 5.86
CA TRP A 386 -17.10 17.82 4.75
C TRP A 386 -16.14 17.13 3.80
N ALA A 387 -15.66 15.93 4.16
CA ALA A 387 -14.78 15.16 3.27
C ALA A 387 -15.60 14.38 2.24
N ASP A 388 -15.30 14.57 0.97
CA ASP A 388 -15.93 13.84 -0.14
C ASP A 388 -15.46 12.38 -0.20
N ASP A 389 -14.24 12.12 0.26
CA ASP A 389 -13.58 10.82 0.19
C ASP A 389 -12.61 10.63 1.38
N LEU A 390 -12.92 9.67 2.26
CA LEU A 390 -12.11 9.37 3.44
C LEU A 390 -10.74 8.76 3.10
N SER A 391 -10.58 8.19 1.92
CA SER A 391 -9.31 7.63 1.46
C SER A 391 -8.31 8.68 0.99
N SER A 392 -8.79 9.90 0.68
CA SER A 392 -7.99 11.03 0.23
C SER A 392 -8.05 12.20 1.21
N TYR A 393 -7.31 13.25 0.96
CA TYR A 393 -7.34 14.45 1.78
C TYR A 393 -8.68 15.22 1.61
N ASP A 394 -9.16 15.83 2.70
CA ASP A 394 -10.24 16.81 2.67
C ASP A 394 -9.71 18.21 2.33
N SER A 395 -10.49 19.01 1.64
CA SER A 395 -10.18 20.41 1.34
C SER A 395 -11.35 21.30 1.67
N ILE A 396 -11.13 22.27 2.55
CA ILE A 396 -12.09 23.34 2.84
C ILE A 396 -11.74 24.63 2.11
N TRP A 397 -10.51 24.75 1.63
CA TRP A 397 -10.03 25.89 0.85
C TRP A 397 -8.85 25.48 -0.04
N ASP A 398 -9.02 25.70 -1.35
CA ASP A 398 -7.99 25.49 -2.34
C ASP A 398 -7.31 26.84 -2.64
N PHE A 399 -5.99 26.89 -2.48
CA PHE A 399 -5.22 28.13 -2.64
C PHE A 399 -4.97 28.49 -4.12
N GLY A 400 -5.06 27.51 -5.03
CA GLY A 400 -4.70 27.63 -6.44
C GLY A 400 -3.19 27.76 -6.71
N ILE A 401 -2.38 27.65 -5.67
CA ILE A 401 -0.89 27.69 -5.72
C ILE A 401 -0.37 26.53 -4.90
N ASN A 402 0.50 25.73 -5.50
CA ASN A 402 1.13 24.61 -4.79
C ASN A 402 2.27 25.12 -3.90
N ILE A 403 2.08 25.01 -2.58
CA ILE A 403 3.10 25.35 -1.57
C ILE A 403 3.97 24.10 -1.36
N PRO A 404 5.30 24.19 -1.57
CA PRO A 404 6.18 23.03 -1.38
C PRO A 404 5.98 22.37 -0.01
N ILE A 405 5.86 21.03 0.00
CA ILE A 405 5.62 20.17 1.18
C ILE A 405 4.18 20.24 1.71
N TYR A 406 3.52 21.42 1.65
CA TYR A 406 2.18 21.60 2.20
C TYR A 406 1.07 21.17 1.20
N GLY A 407 1.21 21.54 -0.07
CA GLY A 407 0.21 21.33 -1.12
C GLY A 407 -0.52 22.62 -1.52
N ASP A 408 -1.62 22.47 -2.23
CA ASP A 408 -2.43 23.56 -2.79
C ASP A 408 -3.75 23.81 -2.04
N HIS A 409 -3.98 23.10 -0.92
CA HIS A 409 -5.24 23.08 -0.19
C HIS A 409 -5.04 23.12 1.32
N MET A 410 -6.14 23.32 2.06
CA MET A 410 -6.19 23.26 3.52
C MET A 410 -7.15 22.16 3.98
N SER A 411 -6.61 21.15 4.67
CA SER A 411 -7.38 20.07 5.29
C SER A 411 -7.88 20.50 6.68
N LEU A 412 -9.20 20.46 6.89
CA LEU A 412 -9.79 20.77 8.20
C LEU A 412 -9.55 19.63 9.19
N PHE A 413 -9.60 18.36 8.76
CA PHE A 413 -9.28 17.24 9.67
C PHE A 413 -7.83 17.35 10.17
N THR A 414 -6.88 17.71 9.32
CA THR A 414 -5.48 17.93 9.74
C THR A 414 -5.34 19.10 10.71
N LEU A 415 -6.07 20.20 10.49
CA LEU A 415 -6.09 21.33 11.42
C LEU A 415 -6.69 20.94 12.79
N LEU A 416 -7.77 20.18 12.81
CA LEU A 416 -8.41 19.69 14.04
C LEU A 416 -7.49 18.72 14.78
N MET A 417 -6.81 17.81 14.06
CA MET A 417 -5.82 16.89 14.62
C MET A 417 -4.66 17.66 15.27
N ALA A 418 -4.09 18.65 14.60
CA ALA A 418 -3.02 19.48 15.15
C ALA A 418 -3.49 20.32 16.33
N GLY A 419 -4.69 20.92 16.25
CA GLY A 419 -5.30 21.71 17.33
C GLY A 419 -5.55 20.87 18.58
N THR A 420 -6.16 19.69 18.45
CA THR A 420 -6.37 18.76 19.58
C THR A 420 -5.07 18.27 20.18
N THR A 421 -4.04 18.02 19.36
CA THR A 421 -2.71 17.63 19.82
C THR A 421 -2.02 18.78 20.57
N LEU A 422 -2.19 20.04 20.14
CA LEU A 422 -1.70 21.23 20.86
C LEU A 422 -2.40 21.38 22.22
N VAL A 423 -3.73 21.24 22.27
CA VAL A 423 -4.49 21.28 23.54
C VAL A 423 -4.03 20.17 24.48
N TYR A 424 -3.89 18.95 23.98
CA TYR A 424 -3.37 17.82 24.75
C TYR A 424 -1.95 18.08 25.27
N THR A 425 -1.07 18.61 24.43
CA THR A 425 0.31 18.99 24.81
C THR A 425 0.30 20.06 25.90
N PHE A 426 -0.53 21.09 25.76
CA PHE A 426 -0.65 22.15 26.75
C PHE A 426 -1.11 21.59 28.11
N MET A 427 -2.14 20.74 28.14
CA MET A 427 -2.64 20.12 29.37
C MET A 427 -1.60 19.22 30.06
N ASN A 428 -0.74 18.55 29.29
CA ASN A 428 0.26 17.62 29.80
C ASN A 428 1.66 18.23 29.98
N SER A 429 1.93 19.42 29.44
CA SER A 429 3.26 20.07 29.52
C SER A 429 3.74 20.33 30.96
N GLY A 430 2.81 20.52 31.90
CA GLY A 430 3.12 20.64 33.32
C GLY A 430 3.62 19.36 34.00
N ASN A 431 3.46 18.21 33.39
CA ASN A 431 3.83 16.89 33.91
C ASN A 431 5.24 16.45 33.49
N MET A 432 5.82 17.10 32.46
CA MET A 432 7.14 16.76 31.93
C MET A 432 8.19 17.76 32.43
N GLN A 433 8.80 17.48 33.57
CA GLN A 433 10.00 18.12 34.02
C GLN A 433 11.19 17.22 33.70
N GLN A 434 11.88 17.52 32.62
CA GLN A 434 13.23 17.00 32.42
C GLN A 434 14.24 18.07 32.94
N PRO A 435 15.26 17.65 33.70
CA PRO A 435 16.37 18.51 34.01
C PRO A 435 16.97 19.00 32.69
N SER A 436 17.14 20.31 32.57
CA SER A 436 17.85 20.93 31.45
C SER A 436 19.31 20.48 31.49
N GLN A 437 19.67 19.45 30.74
CA GLN A 437 21.07 19.11 30.55
C GLN A 437 21.67 20.11 29.55
N PRO A 438 22.81 20.72 29.83
CA PRO A 438 23.49 21.61 28.90
C PRO A 438 23.84 20.87 27.62
N GLY A 439 23.33 21.35 26.46
CA GLY A 439 23.53 20.76 25.13
C GLY A 439 22.38 19.96 24.58
N MET A 440 21.32 19.67 25.34
CA MET A 440 20.08 19.07 24.78
C MET A 440 19.07 20.15 24.38
N PRO A 441 18.37 19.96 23.24
CA PRO A 441 17.27 20.84 22.84
C PRO A 441 16.20 20.89 23.93
N ASN A 442 15.57 22.05 24.11
CA ASN A 442 14.50 22.20 25.07
C ASN A 442 13.28 21.35 24.61
N MET A 443 13.05 20.22 25.29
CA MET A 443 11.98 19.27 24.96
C MET A 443 10.59 19.92 24.93
N LYS A 444 10.38 21.01 25.70
CA LYS A 444 9.11 21.75 25.63
C LYS A 444 8.92 22.40 24.25
N ILE A 445 9.95 23.00 23.69
CA ILE A 445 9.90 23.61 22.36
C ILE A 445 9.60 22.54 21.31
N LEU A 446 10.28 21.40 21.39
CA LEU A 446 10.06 20.27 20.47
C LEU A 446 8.61 19.77 20.53
N MET A 447 8.03 19.66 21.73
CA MET A 447 6.63 19.24 21.91
C MET A 447 5.61 20.19 21.31
N TYR A 448 5.86 21.50 21.27
CA TYR A 448 4.97 22.49 20.65
C TYR A 448 5.21 22.62 19.15
N ILE A 449 6.42 22.36 18.66
CA ILE A 449 6.73 22.36 17.23
C ILE A 449 6.10 21.14 16.54
N PHE A 450 6.04 19.98 17.20
CA PHE A 450 5.55 18.75 16.63
C PHE A 450 4.13 18.85 16.04
N PRO A 451 3.08 19.37 16.73
CA PRO A 451 1.77 19.57 16.14
C PRO A 451 1.74 20.51 14.93
N VAL A 452 2.61 21.54 14.94
CA VAL A 452 2.76 22.45 13.80
C VAL A 452 3.37 21.70 12.60
N MET A 453 4.40 20.90 12.84
CA MET A 453 4.98 20.05 11.78
C MET A 453 3.96 19.07 11.24
N MET A 454 3.08 18.51 12.08
CA MET A 454 2.01 17.61 11.64
C MET A 454 1.10 18.24 10.58
N ILE A 455 0.82 19.54 10.65
CA ILE A 455 0.01 20.24 9.64
C ILE A 455 0.66 20.11 8.25
N PHE A 456 1.98 20.26 8.15
CA PHE A 456 2.70 20.16 6.88
C PHE A 456 2.75 18.73 6.35
N PHE A 457 3.00 17.76 7.22
CA PHE A 457 3.15 16.37 6.80
C PHE A 457 1.82 15.69 6.46
N PHE A 458 0.74 15.99 7.21
CA PHE A 458 -0.52 15.27 7.09
C PHE A 458 -1.53 15.95 6.19
N ASN A 459 -1.27 17.17 5.71
CA ASN A 459 -2.23 17.90 4.88
C ASN A 459 -2.65 17.13 3.61
N ASN A 460 -1.74 16.33 3.03
CA ASN A 460 -1.99 15.54 1.81
C ASN A 460 -2.41 14.08 2.10
N TYR A 461 -2.50 13.69 3.39
CA TYR A 461 -2.88 12.33 3.76
C TYR A 461 -4.39 12.11 3.80
N SER A 462 -4.80 10.85 3.89
CA SER A 462 -6.22 10.50 3.95
C SER A 462 -6.92 11.16 5.14
N SER A 463 -8.11 11.72 4.88
CA SER A 463 -8.94 12.36 5.91
C SER A 463 -9.40 11.36 6.98
N GLY A 464 -9.60 10.08 6.62
CA GLY A 464 -9.87 9.01 7.57
C GLY A 464 -8.77 8.81 8.61
N LEU A 465 -7.49 8.91 8.19
CA LEU A 465 -6.35 8.86 9.12
C LEU A 465 -6.29 10.10 10.03
N SER A 466 -6.48 11.29 9.47
CA SER A 466 -6.45 12.55 10.23
C SER A 466 -7.62 12.66 11.21
N TYR A 467 -8.75 12.03 10.89
CA TYR A 467 -9.92 11.95 11.76
C TYR A 467 -9.72 10.98 12.94
N TYR A 468 -9.03 9.85 12.76
CA TYR A 468 -8.64 8.92 13.83
C TYR A 468 -7.70 9.57 14.85
#